data_108798390abddce9598186a89b769841
#
_entry.id   108798390abddce9598186a89b769841
#
_cell.length_a   1.000
_cell.length_b   1.000
_cell.length_c   1.000
_cell.angle_alpha   90.00
_cell.angle_beta   90.00
_cell.angle_gamma   90.00
#
_symmetry.space_group_name_H-M   'P 1'
#
loop_
_entity.id
_entity.type
_entity.pdbx_description
1 polymer ?
#
loop_
_entity_poly.entity_id
_entity_poly.type
_entity_poly.pdbx_seq_one_letter_code
_entity_poly.pdbx_strand_id
1 'polypeptide(L)'
;GKLKNYYEANIKALEEQVVPSMDKKLGDRANCEVLVPLYEKNYEANKTDGVWLQRAMNRMYAKGCKEEPLFLKLVQQKNSIEPSADTSYYLYLLTGEQKYFDQTLDLESDPLKKAKLYKKLANELKSKGNYSRARQYYMESMKLNPSDGSPYLAISAMFAKSANNCGDSNFN
;
A
#
# COMPACT_ATOMS: atom_id res chain seq x y z
N GLY A 1 -15.59 -38.15 -7.24
CA GLY A 1 -14.56 -38.48 -6.29
C GLY A 1 -13.16 -38.46 -6.82
N LYS A 2 -12.58 -39.62 -7.31
CA LYS A 2 -11.15 -39.74 -7.60
C LYS A 2 -10.62 -38.80 -8.70
N LEU A 3 -11.41 -38.55 -9.73
CA LEU A 3 -11.02 -37.67 -10.84
C LEU A 3 -10.95 -36.20 -10.40
N LYS A 4 -11.88 -35.75 -9.56
CA LYS A 4 -11.88 -34.39 -8.98
C LYS A 4 -10.63 -34.17 -8.13
N ASN A 5 -10.30 -35.09 -7.24
CA ASN A 5 -9.12 -35.00 -6.37
C ASN A 5 -7.81 -34.99 -7.18
N TYR A 6 -7.76 -35.73 -8.29
CA TYR A 6 -6.59 -35.74 -9.19
C TYR A 6 -6.39 -34.36 -9.86
N TYR A 7 -7.46 -33.73 -10.36
CA TYR A 7 -7.37 -32.41 -10.97
C TYR A 7 -7.05 -31.33 -9.93
N GLU A 8 -7.66 -31.37 -8.73
CA GLU A 8 -7.36 -30.44 -7.65
C GLU A 8 -5.89 -30.53 -7.20
N ALA A 9 -5.34 -31.74 -7.07
CA ALA A 9 -3.94 -31.95 -6.73
C ALA A 9 -2.98 -31.42 -7.80
N ASN A 10 -3.32 -31.62 -9.09
CA ASN A 10 -2.51 -31.13 -10.20
C ASN A 10 -2.57 -29.60 -10.35
N ILE A 11 -3.75 -29.00 -10.15
CA ILE A 11 -3.90 -27.54 -10.12
C ILE A 11 -3.07 -26.95 -8.96
N LYS A 12 -3.14 -27.54 -7.79
CA LYS A 12 -2.35 -27.12 -6.63
C LYS A 12 -0.84 -27.24 -6.89
N ALA A 13 -0.38 -28.33 -7.50
CA ALA A 13 1.03 -28.50 -7.87
C ALA A 13 1.49 -27.47 -8.93
N LEU A 14 0.63 -27.12 -9.89
CA LEU A 14 0.90 -26.06 -10.85
C LEU A 14 1.00 -24.68 -10.17
N GLU A 15 0.10 -24.38 -9.26
CA GLU A 15 0.08 -23.11 -8.52
C GLU A 15 1.28 -22.98 -7.56
N GLU A 16 1.65 -24.06 -6.88
CA GLU A 16 2.71 -24.05 -5.86
C GLU A 16 4.13 -24.15 -6.42
N GLN A 17 4.32 -24.80 -7.57
CA GLN A 17 5.65 -25.09 -8.11
C GLN A 17 5.94 -24.44 -9.47
N VAL A 18 5.01 -24.51 -10.40
CA VAL A 18 5.25 -24.01 -11.77
C VAL A 18 5.09 -22.50 -11.83
N VAL A 19 4.03 -21.96 -11.25
CA VAL A 19 3.78 -20.50 -11.28
C VAL A 19 4.91 -19.73 -10.58
N PRO A 20 5.38 -20.07 -9.37
CA PRO A 20 6.50 -19.39 -8.74
C PRO A 20 7.82 -19.51 -9.54
N SER A 21 8.07 -20.66 -10.18
CA SER A 21 9.25 -20.86 -11.02
C SER A 21 9.22 -20.01 -12.28
N MET A 22 8.07 -19.93 -12.94
CA MET A 22 7.84 -19.04 -14.08
C MET A 22 7.91 -17.58 -13.68
N ASP A 23 7.33 -17.24 -12.54
CA ASP A 23 7.36 -15.90 -11.97
C ASP A 23 8.77 -15.44 -11.64
N LYS A 24 9.61 -16.33 -11.11
CA LYS A 24 11.04 -16.05 -10.87
C LYS A 24 11.78 -15.79 -12.17
N LYS A 25 11.62 -16.65 -13.19
CA LYS A 25 12.28 -16.50 -14.49
C LYS A 25 11.83 -15.24 -15.24
N LEU A 26 10.54 -14.91 -15.17
CA LEU A 26 10.00 -13.67 -15.73
C LEU A 26 10.45 -12.46 -14.93
N GLY A 27 10.52 -12.62 -13.59
CA GLY A 27 10.90 -11.58 -12.66
C GLY A 27 12.29 -10.99 -12.91
N ASP A 28 13.26 -11.79 -13.33
CA ASP A 28 14.63 -11.33 -13.58
C ASP A 28 14.76 -10.53 -14.90
N ARG A 29 13.84 -10.71 -15.84
CA ARG A 29 13.88 -10.09 -17.17
C ARG A 29 12.80 -9.04 -17.43
N ALA A 30 11.76 -8.99 -16.61
CA ALA A 30 10.64 -8.09 -16.81
C ALA A 30 10.88 -6.74 -16.14
N ASN A 31 10.99 -5.70 -16.94
CA ASN A 31 10.89 -4.29 -16.55
C ASN A 31 9.49 -3.74 -16.87
N CYS A 32 9.25 -2.46 -16.65
CA CYS A 32 7.94 -1.84 -16.91
C CYS A 32 7.54 -1.92 -18.38
N GLU A 33 8.49 -1.80 -19.31
CA GLU A 33 8.23 -1.89 -20.76
C GLU A 33 7.67 -3.24 -21.19
N VAL A 34 8.00 -4.31 -20.46
CA VAL A 34 7.49 -5.68 -20.70
C VAL A 34 6.21 -5.93 -19.91
N LEU A 35 6.17 -5.51 -18.63
CA LEU A 35 5.05 -5.81 -17.73
C LEU A 35 3.77 -5.04 -18.10
N VAL A 36 3.90 -3.77 -18.48
CA VAL A 36 2.73 -2.95 -18.80
C VAL A 36 1.93 -3.53 -19.96
N PRO A 37 2.49 -3.74 -21.17
CA PRO A 37 1.72 -4.29 -22.27
C PRO A 37 1.23 -5.73 -22.01
N LEU A 38 1.99 -6.53 -21.24
CA LEU A 38 1.57 -7.87 -20.87
C LEU A 38 0.30 -7.85 -20.00
N TYR A 39 0.27 -7.00 -18.98
CA TYR A 39 -0.89 -6.90 -18.09
C TYR A 39 -2.07 -6.17 -18.72
N GLU A 40 -1.83 -5.16 -19.57
CA GLU A 40 -2.89 -4.52 -20.36
C GLU A 40 -3.63 -5.51 -21.24
N LYS A 41 -2.87 -6.33 -22.00
CA LYS A 41 -3.43 -7.38 -22.88
C LYS A 41 -4.31 -8.38 -22.12
N ASN A 42 -3.92 -8.73 -20.89
CA ASN A 42 -4.60 -9.76 -20.10
C ASN A 42 -5.63 -9.17 -19.11
N TYR A 43 -5.75 -7.85 -18.99
CA TYR A 43 -6.59 -7.19 -18.00
C TYR A 43 -8.06 -7.57 -18.09
N GLU A 44 -8.66 -7.46 -19.29
CA GLU A 44 -10.09 -7.71 -19.47
C GLU A 44 -10.50 -9.14 -19.12
N ALA A 45 -9.65 -10.11 -19.41
CA ALA A 45 -9.90 -11.52 -19.08
C ALA A 45 -9.76 -11.83 -17.58
N ASN A 46 -8.99 -11.01 -16.83
CA ASN A 46 -8.63 -11.30 -15.43
C ASN A 46 -9.07 -10.22 -14.43
N LYS A 47 -9.77 -9.18 -14.85
CA LYS A 47 -10.17 -8.04 -13.98
C LYS A 47 -11.09 -8.40 -12.82
N THR A 48 -11.69 -9.59 -12.82
CA THR A 48 -12.50 -10.12 -11.72
C THR A 48 -11.76 -11.13 -10.84
N ASP A 49 -10.53 -11.50 -11.23
CA ASP A 49 -9.68 -12.40 -10.46
C ASP A 49 -8.80 -11.61 -9.47
N GLY A 50 -9.20 -11.61 -8.19
CA GLY A 50 -8.49 -10.92 -7.12
C GLY A 50 -7.06 -11.41 -6.90
N VAL A 51 -6.78 -12.69 -7.17
CA VAL A 51 -5.43 -13.28 -7.04
C VAL A 51 -4.53 -12.80 -8.17
N TRP A 52 -5.04 -12.80 -9.39
CA TRP A 52 -4.30 -12.27 -10.54
C TRP A 52 -3.98 -10.79 -10.38
N LEU A 53 -4.97 -9.98 -9.98
CA LEU A 53 -4.78 -8.55 -9.71
C LEU A 53 -3.70 -8.32 -8.65
N GLN A 54 -3.74 -9.08 -7.55
CA GLN A 54 -2.75 -8.95 -6.48
C GLN A 54 -1.34 -9.29 -6.97
N ARG A 55 -1.20 -10.37 -7.76
CA ARG A 55 0.10 -10.75 -8.35
C ARG A 55 0.64 -9.70 -9.31
N ALA A 56 -0.23 -9.16 -10.17
CA ALA A 56 0.14 -8.09 -11.11
C ALA A 56 0.62 -6.83 -10.37
N MET A 57 -0.13 -6.39 -9.37
CA MET A 57 0.23 -5.25 -8.51
C MET A 57 1.58 -5.48 -7.82
N ASN A 58 1.76 -6.62 -7.14
CA ASN A 58 2.99 -6.92 -6.42
C ASN A 58 4.21 -6.92 -7.35
N ARG A 59 4.07 -7.47 -8.55
CA ARG A 59 5.15 -7.52 -9.52
C ARG A 59 5.48 -6.13 -10.08
N MET A 60 4.48 -5.36 -10.48
CA MET A 60 4.67 -3.99 -10.94
C MET A 60 5.32 -3.13 -9.86
N TYR A 61 4.87 -3.25 -8.61
CA TYR A 61 5.47 -2.54 -7.48
C TYR A 61 6.94 -2.91 -7.27
N ALA A 62 7.26 -4.21 -7.24
CA ALA A 62 8.62 -4.71 -7.05
C ALA A 62 9.60 -4.29 -8.16
N LYS A 63 9.08 -4.02 -9.35
CA LYS A 63 9.87 -3.54 -10.52
C LYS A 63 9.89 -2.02 -10.67
N GLY A 64 9.33 -1.28 -9.73
CA GLY A 64 9.31 0.18 -9.75
C GLY A 64 8.26 0.79 -10.69
N CYS A 65 7.33 0.00 -11.22
CA CYS A 65 6.31 0.43 -12.19
C CYS A 65 5.07 1.07 -11.51
N LYS A 66 5.20 1.59 -10.32
CA LYS A 66 4.08 2.16 -9.54
C LYS A 66 3.54 3.48 -10.12
N GLU A 67 4.33 4.18 -10.92
CA GLU A 67 3.95 5.44 -11.59
C GLU A 67 3.18 5.18 -12.92
N GLU A 68 3.13 3.93 -13.39
CA GLU A 68 2.42 3.57 -14.60
C GLU A 68 0.90 3.66 -14.40
N PRO A 69 0.15 4.25 -15.36
CA PRO A 69 -1.31 4.35 -15.27
C PRO A 69 -2.01 3.02 -15.05
N LEU A 70 -1.46 1.94 -15.59
CA LEU A 70 -1.96 0.58 -15.39
C LEU A 70 -1.90 0.17 -13.91
N PHE A 71 -0.88 0.56 -13.16
CA PHE A 71 -0.79 0.23 -11.74
C PHE A 71 -1.96 0.80 -10.95
N LEU A 72 -2.30 2.08 -11.16
CA LEU A 72 -3.49 2.68 -10.55
C LEU A 72 -4.77 1.93 -10.93
N LYS A 73 -4.93 1.58 -12.21
CA LYS A 73 -6.09 0.82 -12.71
C LYS A 73 -6.23 -0.55 -12.02
N LEU A 74 -5.12 -1.27 -11.85
CA LEU A 74 -5.09 -2.56 -11.14
C LEU A 74 -5.49 -2.41 -9.66
N VAL A 75 -4.94 -1.40 -8.97
CA VAL A 75 -5.26 -1.13 -7.56
C VAL A 75 -6.72 -0.74 -7.39
N GLN A 76 -7.26 0.13 -8.26
CA GLN A 76 -8.68 0.50 -8.25
C GLN A 76 -9.58 -0.71 -8.44
N GLN A 77 -9.26 -1.55 -9.42
CA GLN A 77 -10.02 -2.76 -9.70
C GLN A 77 -9.97 -3.75 -8.53
N LYS A 78 -8.79 -3.99 -7.96
CA LYS A 78 -8.63 -4.84 -6.78
C LYS A 78 -9.43 -4.31 -5.59
N ASN A 79 -9.35 -3.01 -5.32
CA ASN A 79 -10.11 -2.39 -4.23
C ASN A 79 -11.63 -2.43 -4.45
N SER A 80 -12.10 -2.44 -5.70
CA SER A 80 -13.54 -2.51 -6.01
C SER A 80 -14.14 -3.89 -5.74
N ILE A 81 -13.36 -4.97 -5.95
CA ILE A 81 -13.83 -6.35 -5.75
C ILE A 81 -13.52 -6.89 -4.35
N GLU A 82 -12.39 -6.50 -3.78
CA GLU A 82 -11.94 -6.91 -2.44
C GLU A 82 -11.32 -5.71 -1.71
N PRO A 83 -12.13 -4.80 -1.15
CA PRO A 83 -11.63 -3.66 -0.39
C PRO A 83 -10.76 -4.10 0.78
N SER A 84 -9.57 -3.50 0.92
CA SER A 84 -8.67 -3.76 2.03
C SER A 84 -7.94 -2.49 2.46
N ALA A 85 -7.45 -2.46 3.70
CA ALA A 85 -6.64 -1.36 4.19
C ALA A 85 -5.41 -1.11 3.30
N ASP A 86 -4.76 -2.17 2.81
CA ASP A 86 -3.60 -2.08 1.94
C ASP A 86 -3.94 -1.45 0.58
N THR A 87 -5.00 -1.93 -0.10
CA THR A 87 -5.41 -1.38 -1.39
C THR A 87 -5.88 0.06 -1.28
N SER A 88 -6.64 0.38 -0.24
CA SER A 88 -7.08 1.75 0.04
C SER A 88 -5.90 2.68 0.35
N TYR A 89 -4.90 2.21 1.10
CA TYR A 89 -3.69 2.98 1.37
C TYR A 89 -2.89 3.27 0.08
N TYR A 90 -2.74 2.29 -0.81
CA TYR A 90 -2.12 2.52 -2.12
C TYR A 90 -2.90 3.55 -2.95
N LEU A 91 -4.23 3.47 -2.98
CA LEU A 91 -5.05 4.46 -3.67
C LEU A 91 -4.86 5.86 -3.09
N TYR A 92 -4.81 5.99 -1.76
CA TYR A 92 -4.49 7.27 -1.13
C TYR A 92 -3.13 7.82 -1.57
N LEU A 93 -2.08 6.97 -1.59
CA LEU A 93 -0.75 7.40 -2.02
C LEU A 93 -0.69 7.83 -3.49
N LEU A 94 -1.43 7.14 -4.37
CA LEU A 94 -1.43 7.38 -5.80
C LEU A 94 -2.30 8.57 -6.21
N THR A 95 -3.44 8.78 -5.53
CA THR A 95 -4.44 9.79 -5.92
C THR A 95 -4.46 11.01 -5.01
N GLY A 96 -4.02 10.89 -3.76
CA GLY A 96 -4.16 11.90 -2.71
C GLY A 96 -5.60 12.09 -2.21
N GLU A 97 -6.57 11.28 -2.67
CA GLU A 97 -7.97 11.45 -2.33
C GLU A 97 -8.27 11.03 -0.88
N GLN A 98 -8.85 11.95 -0.09
CA GLN A 98 -9.14 11.75 1.34
C GLN A 98 -10.03 10.53 1.60
N LYS A 99 -10.97 10.21 0.70
CA LYS A 99 -11.86 9.03 0.85
C LYS A 99 -11.11 7.72 1.04
N TYR A 100 -9.98 7.55 0.33
CA TYR A 100 -9.16 6.33 0.45
C TYR A 100 -8.35 6.29 1.75
N PHE A 101 -8.00 7.46 2.25
CA PHE A 101 -7.40 7.59 3.56
C PHE A 101 -8.37 7.12 4.67
N ASP A 102 -9.60 7.64 4.64
CA ASP A 102 -10.63 7.29 5.61
C ASP A 102 -10.96 5.79 5.52
N GLN A 103 -11.13 5.27 4.30
CA GLN A 103 -11.34 3.84 4.05
C GLN A 103 -10.21 2.96 4.58
N THR A 104 -8.95 3.40 4.48
CA THR A 104 -7.79 2.67 5.04
C THR A 104 -7.92 2.50 6.54
N LEU A 105 -8.32 3.55 7.25
CA LEU A 105 -8.49 3.51 8.71
C LEU A 105 -9.70 2.66 9.12
N ASP A 106 -10.78 2.72 8.36
CA ASP A 106 -12.02 1.98 8.66
C ASP A 106 -11.85 0.47 8.48
N LEU A 107 -11.12 0.06 7.43
CA LEU A 107 -10.92 -1.35 7.09
C LEU A 107 -9.88 -2.07 7.96
N GLU A 108 -8.97 -1.35 8.64
CA GLU A 108 -8.00 -1.99 9.52
C GLU A 108 -8.60 -2.22 10.92
N SER A 109 -8.76 -3.46 11.30
CA SER A 109 -9.33 -3.86 12.60
C SER A 109 -8.28 -4.16 13.67
N ASP A 110 -7.05 -4.53 13.29
CA ASP A 110 -5.96 -4.81 14.23
C ASP A 110 -5.41 -3.49 14.80
N PRO A 111 -5.51 -3.26 16.14
CA PRO A 111 -5.04 -2.02 16.74
C PRO A 111 -3.56 -1.70 16.49
N LEU A 112 -2.69 -2.72 16.49
CA LEU A 112 -1.26 -2.52 16.26
C LEU A 112 -0.96 -2.19 14.80
N LYS A 113 -1.69 -2.80 13.85
CA LYS A 113 -1.60 -2.44 12.44
C LYS A 113 -2.16 -1.06 12.19
N LYS A 114 -3.30 -0.73 12.81
CA LYS A 114 -3.91 0.60 12.75
C LYS A 114 -2.96 1.68 13.29
N ALA A 115 -2.26 1.40 14.40
CA ALA A 115 -1.21 2.28 14.93
C ALA A 115 -0.10 2.53 13.90
N LYS A 116 0.37 1.46 13.21
CA LYS A 116 1.37 1.59 12.15
C LYS A 116 0.87 2.40 10.96
N LEU A 117 -0.40 2.25 10.57
CA LEU A 117 -1.02 3.06 9.51
C LEU A 117 -1.08 4.52 9.91
N TYR A 118 -1.59 4.87 11.09
CA TYR A 118 -1.57 6.23 11.60
C TYR A 118 -0.16 6.84 11.56
N LYS A 119 0.86 6.09 11.98
CA LYS A 119 2.25 6.55 11.92
C LYS A 119 2.75 6.79 10.49
N LYS A 120 2.43 5.89 9.54
CA LYS A 120 2.77 6.07 8.12
C LYS A 120 2.13 7.33 7.54
N LEU A 121 0.84 7.52 7.79
CA LEU A 121 0.08 8.68 7.33
C LEU A 121 0.59 9.98 7.98
N ALA A 122 0.94 9.93 9.26
CA ALA A 122 1.54 11.06 9.96
C ALA A 122 2.90 11.46 9.35
N ASN A 123 3.75 10.47 9.00
CA ASN A 123 5.01 10.72 8.31
C ASN A 123 4.80 11.39 6.94
N GLU A 124 3.81 10.92 6.18
CA GLU A 124 3.43 11.50 4.89
C GLU A 124 2.99 12.96 5.03
N LEU A 125 2.09 13.25 5.98
CA LEU A 125 1.63 14.61 6.27
C LEU A 125 2.77 15.52 6.75
N LYS A 126 3.67 14.98 7.58
CA LYS A 126 4.87 15.71 8.01
C LYS A 126 5.77 16.08 6.84
N SER A 127 6.00 15.16 5.90
CA SER A 127 6.81 15.43 4.70
C SER A 127 6.20 16.50 3.80
N LYS A 128 4.86 16.57 3.77
CA LYS A 128 4.10 17.61 3.05
C LYS A 128 3.94 18.94 3.83
N GLY A 129 4.57 19.07 5.00
CA GLY A 129 4.50 20.27 5.83
C GLY A 129 3.20 20.43 6.65
N ASN A 130 2.28 19.46 6.59
CA ASN A 130 1.03 19.51 7.35
C ASN A 130 1.25 18.99 8.79
N TYR A 131 1.99 19.77 9.58
CA TYR A 131 2.42 19.40 10.93
C TYR A 131 1.26 19.24 11.92
N SER A 132 0.19 20.01 11.77
CA SER A 132 -0.98 19.94 12.66
C SER A 132 -1.67 18.59 12.57
N ARG A 133 -2.03 18.14 11.35
CA ARG A 133 -2.64 16.82 11.13
C ARG A 133 -1.65 15.68 11.41
N ALA A 134 -0.38 15.85 11.07
CA ALA A 134 0.66 14.87 11.39
C ALA A 134 0.72 14.57 12.90
N ARG A 135 0.70 15.60 13.75
CA ARG A 135 0.66 15.44 15.22
C ARG A 135 -0.57 14.69 15.69
N GLN A 136 -1.75 14.99 15.16
CA GLN A 136 -2.98 14.28 15.52
C GLN A 136 -2.86 12.79 15.25
N TYR A 137 -2.36 12.40 14.06
CA TYR A 137 -2.20 10.99 13.71
C TYR A 137 -1.08 10.28 14.48
N TYR A 138 0.01 10.97 14.82
CA TYR A 138 0.99 10.41 15.75
C TYR A 138 0.36 10.14 17.12
N MET A 139 -0.50 11.03 17.63
CA MET A 139 -1.20 10.84 18.90
C MET A 139 -2.17 9.64 18.84
N GLU A 140 -2.89 9.45 17.73
CA GLU A 140 -3.73 8.25 17.54
C GLU A 140 -2.88 6.97 17.50
N SER A 141 -1.72 7.00 16.82
CA SER A 141 -0.77 5.88 16.84
C SER A 141 -0.30 5.55 18.25
N MET A 142 0.04 6.55 19.07
CA MET A 142 0.48 6.40 20.46
C MET A 142 -0.61 5.83 21.37
N LYS A 143 -1.87 6.21 21.17
CA LYS A 143 -3.01 5.64 21.93
C LYS A 143 -3.17 4.14 21.68
N LEU A 144 -2.97 3.71 20.43
CA LEU A 144 -3.12 2.31 20.05
C LEU A 144 -1.87 1.46 20.32
N ASN A 145 -0.69 2.07 20.33
CA ASN A 145 0.57 1.41 20.65
C ASN A 145 1.49 2.31 21.49
N PRO A 146 1.25 2.40 22.80
CA PRO A 146 2.04 3.27 23.70
C PRO A 146 3.53 2.85 23.81
N SER A 147 3.86 1.60 23.48
CA SER A 147 5.23 1.09 23.54
C SER A 147 6.11 1.54 22.36
N ASP A 148 5.52 2.08 21.28
CA ASP A 148 6.28 2.64 20.17
C ASP A 148 6.74 4.07 20.47
N GLY A 149 8.01 4.24 20.80
CA GLY A 149 8.58 5.57 21.08
C GLY A 149 8.75 6.47 19.86
N SER A 150 8.65 5.93 18.64
CA SER A 150 8.96 6.69 17.41
C SER A 150 8.00 7.86 17.13
N PRO A 151 6.68 7.80 17.40
CA PRO A 151 5.80 8.95 17.28
C PRO A 151 6.15 10.09 18.25
N TYR A 152 6.57 9.78 19.49
CA TYR A 152 7.00 10.79 20.47
C TYR A 152 8.21 11.56 19.95
N LEU A 153 9.21 10.87 19.43
CA LEU A 153 10.39 11.49 18.83
C LEU A 153 10.04 12.35 17.61
N ALA A 154 9.09 11.90 16.79
CA ALA A 154 8.64 12.66 15.62
C ALA A 154 7.92 13.96 16.01
N ILE A 155 7.09 13.92 17.04
CA ILE A 155 6.39 15.10 17.59
C ILE A 155 7.41 16.07 18.22
N SER A 156 8.34 15.57 19.03
CA SER A 156 9.41 16.38 19.64
C SER A 156 10.24 17.11 18.58
N ALA A 157 10.65 16.41 17.51
CA ALA A 157 11.40 17.01 16.41
C ALA A 157 10.59 18.11 15.66
N MET A 158 9.27 17.95 15.53
CA MET A 158 8.43 19.00 14.93
C MET A 158 8.34 20.24 15.81
N PHE A 159 8.28 20.09 17.13
CA PHE A 159 8.31 21.23 18.05
C PHE A 159 9.66 21.94 18.05
N ALA A 160 10.78 21.20 18.08
CA ALA A 160 12.11 21.77 18.01
C ALA A 160 12.31 22.59 16.73
N LYS A 161 11.80 22.12 15.60
CA LYS A 161 11.84 22.85 14.33
C LYS A 161 10.97 24.11 14.36
N SER A 162 9.80 24.06 15.00
CA SER A 162 8.93 25.23 15.19
C SER A 162 9.56 26.26 16.12
N ALA A 163 10.23 25.81 17.20
CA ALA A 163 10.90 26.72 18.15
C ALA A 163 12.06 27.49 17.50
N ASN A 164 12.81 26.86 16.60
CA ASN A 164 13.85 27.55 15.82
C ASN A 164 13.28 28.62 14.88
N ASN A 165 12.07 28.43 14.37
CA ASN A 165 11.39 29.47 13.55
C ASN A 165 10.80 30.62 14.40
N CYS A 166 10.55 30.40 15.70
CA CYS A 166 10.12 31.45 16.61
C CYS A 166 11.26 32.40 17.03
N GLY A 167 12.51 32.05 16.78
CA GLY A 167 13.70 32.87 17.00
C GLY A 167 13.95 33.89 15.88
N ASP A 168 13.38 33.72 14.73
CA ASP A 168 13.39 34.70 13.66
C ASP A 168 12.28 35.73 13.90
N SER A 169 12.66 36.98 14.00
CA SER A 169 11.91 38.18 14.43
C SER A 169 10.68 38.57 13.57
N ASN A 170 9.94 37.60 13.03
CA ASN A 170 8.73 37.81 12.26
C ASN A 170 7.41 37.43 12.95
N PHE A 171 7.44 37.31 14.28
CA PHE A 171 6.24 37.30 15.12
C PHE A 171 6.10 38.64 15.88
N ASN A 172 5.83 39.69 15.12
CA ASN A 172 5.21 40.92 15.63
C ASN A 172 3.88 41.11 14.91
#